data_4c142dc60c6326fb3277462b9eef6b75
#
_entry.id   4c142dc60c6326fb3277462b9eef6b75
#
_cell.length_a   1.000
_cell.length_b   1.000
_cell.length_c   1.000
_cell.angle_alpha   90.00
_cell.angle_beta   90.00
_cell.angle_gamma   90.00
#
_symmetry.space_group_name_H-M   'P 1'
#
loop_
_entity.id
_entity.type
_entity.pdbx_description
1 polymer ?
#
loop_
_entity_poly.entity_id
_entity_poly.type
_entity_poly.pdbx_seq_one_letter_code
_entity_poly.pdbx_strand_id
1 'polypeptide(L)'
;LATGGFGSSDEKLQKYAGFFDVDRPVTRFSVPSDTGDAIDMLQELGVEPDPERLFVSFFGPAHHPYSYSLYRLIEEPSNLSVDINGVRWQDESGGLFTGMKNITGHPKECTWNIFTQKNVDDIFRRFLSDPSLADEIECYEHYQEDLDREAEYKIPPVVKADTVEELALKLDMDPAVLIRTVTNY
;
A
#
# COMPACT_ATOMS: atom_id res chain seq x y z
N LEU A 1 -3.66 2.86 29.38
CA LEU A 1 -3.56 4.04 28.53
C LEU A 1 -4.25 3.75 27.19
N ALA A 2 -5.07 4.67 26.73
CA ALA A 2 -5.81 4.58 25.46
C ALA A 2 -5.81 5.98 24.83
N THR A 3 -4.62 6.46 24.47
CA THR A 3 -4.39 7.84 24.01
C THR A 3 -4.25 7.99 22.50
N GLY A 4 -4.58 6.93 21.75
CA GLY A 4 -4.37 6.88 20.30
C GLY A 4 -2.92 6.53 19.91
N GLY A 5 -2.63 6.68 18.63
CA GLY A 5 -1.32 6.40 18.05
C GLY A 5 -0.40 7.62 18.00
N PHE A 6 0.62 7.55 17.13
CA PHE A 6 1.56 8.65 16.88
C PHE A 6 1.68 9.01 15.40
N GLY A 7 0.76 8.52 14.56
CA GLY A 7 0.81 8.68 13.11
C GLY A 7 0.71 10.12 12.61
N SER A 8 0.28 11.07 13.45
CA SER A 8 0.22 12.49 13.13
C SER A 8 1.42 13.31 13.63
N SER A 9 2.40 12.67 14.29
CA SER A 9 3.63 13.31 14.75
C SER A 9 4.80 12.96 13.84
N ASP A 10 5.28 13.92 13.06
CA ASP A 10 6.47 13.75 12.21
C ASP A 10 7.70 13.36 13.03
N GLU A 11 7.90 14.01 14.17
CA GLU A 11 9.00 13.73 15.08
C GLU A 11 9.02 12.27 15.54
N LYS A 12 7.86 11.76 15.97
CA LYS A 12 7.76 10.37 16.46
C LYS A 12 7.83 9.36 15.32
N LEU A 13 7.26 9.67 14.17
CA LEU A 13 7.40 8.85 12.98
C LEU A 13 8.87 8.73 12.56
N GLN A 14 9.60 9.85 12.53
CA GLN A 14 11.02 9.86 12.21
C GLN A 14 11.86 9.13 13.26
N LYS A 15 11.52 9.26 14.53
CA LYS A 15 12.24 8.64 15.63
C LYS A 15 12.01 7.14 15.73
N TYR A 16 10.78 6.69 15.56
CA TYR A 16 10.38 5.30 15.85
C TYR A 16 10.05 4.47 14.62
N ALA A 17 9.68 5.09 13.50
CA ALA A 17 9.45 4.41 12.24
C ALA A 17 10.65 4.57 11.32
N GLY A 18 11.79 4.03 11.63
CA GLY A 18 13.13 4.28 11.08
C GLY A 18 13.29 4.36 9.54
N PHE A 19 12.22 4.14 8.79
CA PHE A 19 12.11 4.29 7.34
C PHE A 19 11.31 5.53 6.93
N PHE A 20 10.70 6.24 7.89
CA PHE A 20 9.90 7.42 7.59
C PHE A 20 10.80 8.61 7.23
N ASP A 21 10.55 9.19 6.09
CA ASP A 21 11.22 10.38 5.59
C ASP A 21 10.18 11.50 5.46
N VAL A 22 10.35 12.57 6.20
CA VAL A 22 9.43 13.73 6.20
C VAL A 22 9.36 14.42 4.83
N ASP A 23 10.40 14.28 4.03
CA ASP A 23 10.47 14.85 2.67
C ASP A 23 9.78 13.97 1.63
N ARG A 24 9.38 12.75 2.01
CA ARG A 24 8.57 11.89 1.16
C ARG A 24 7.09 12.17 1.38
N PRO A 25 6.34 12.44 0.33
CA PRO A 25 4.89 12.54 0.45
C PRO A 25 4.33 11.16 0.83
N VAL A 26 3.67 11.08 1.96
CA VAL A 26 2.96 9.91 2.47
C VAL A 26 1.50 10.27 2.74
N THR A 27 0.59 9.39 2.34
CA THR A 27 -0.80 9.50 2.73
C THR A 27 -0.95 8.98 4.15
N ARG A 28 -1.51 9.80 5.03
CA ARG A 28 -1.73 9.45 6.44
C ARG A 28 -3.20 9.20 6.69
N PHE A 29 -3.49 8.06 7.29
CA PHE A 29 -4.83 7.72 7.79
C PHE A 29 -4.98 7.94 9.30
N SER A 30 -4.04 8.68 9.91
CA SER A 30 -4.11 9.04 11.31
C SER A 30 -5.00 10.26 11.52
N VAL A 31 -5.76 10.23 12.61
CA VAL A 31 -6.49 11.44 13.04
C VAL A 31 -5.52 12.48 13.60
N PRO A 32 -5.79 13.79 13.49
CA PRO A 32 -4.87 14.84 13.93
C PRO A 32 -4.43 14.76 15.40
N SER A 33 -5.23 14.10 16.24
CA SER A 33 -4.94 13.88 17.67
C SER A 33 -3.99 12.72 17.94
N ASP A 34 -3.57 11.94 16.94
CA ASP A 34 -2.65 10.81 17.12
C ASP A 34 -1.20 11.32 17.22
N THR A 35 -0.92 12.09 18.25
CA THR A 35 0.37 12.76 18.49
C THR A 35 1.35 11.95 19.34
N GLY A 36 0.92 10.78 19.86
CA GLY A 36 1.76 9.88 20.65
C GLY A 36 1.95 10.32 22.10
N ASP A 37 0.97 10.95 22.70
CA ASP A 37 1.02 11.43 24.09
C ASP A 37 1.36 10.32 25.10
N ALA A 38 0.88 9.09 24.85
CA ALA A 38 1.24 7.95 25.71
C ALA A 38 2.74 7.67 25.73
N ILE A 39 3.42 7.87 24.60
CA ILE A 39 4.88 7.69 24.52
C ILE A 39 5.57 8.72 25.41
N ASP A 40 5.19 9.99 25.33
CA ASP A 40 5.77 11.06 26.13
C ASP A 40 5.54 10.82 27.63
N MET A 41 4.30 10.50 28.02
CA MET A 41 3.96 10.19 29.40
C MET A 41 4.73 8.99 29.97
N LEU A 42 4.97 7.95 29.17
CA LEU A 42 5.71 6.77 29.60
C LEU A 42 7.20 7.06 29.70
N GLN A 43 7.76 7.87 28.81
CA GLN A 43 9.16 8.28 28.84
C GLN A 43 9.47 9.13 30.08
N GLU A 44 8.55 9.98 30.54
CA GLU A 44 8.68 10.71 31.81
C GLU A 44 8.81 9.77 33.03
N LEU A 45 8.30 8.55 32.89
CA LEU A 45 8.40 7.49 33.91
C LEU A 45 9.58 6.54 33.67
N GLY A 46 10.44 6.83 32.71
CA GLY A 46 11.61 6.01 32.36
C GLY A 46 11.25 4.74 31.56
N VAL A 47 10.08 4.69 30.94
CA VAL A 47 9.67 3.57 30.09
C VAL A 47 9.88 3.96 28.62
N GLU A 48 10.73 3.22 27.94
CA GLU A 48 10.95 3.40 26.50
C GLU A 48 10.00 2.52 25.67
N PRO A 49 9.50 3.00 24.54
CA PRO A 49 8.73 2.18 23.62
C PRO A 49 9.61 1.08 23.02
N ASP A 50 9.04 -0.10 22.86
CA ASP A 50 9.67 -1.21 22.15
C ASP A 50 9.56 -0.98 20.63
N PRO A 51 10.64 -0.66 19.93
CA PRO A 51 10.58 -0.33 18.50
C PRO A 51 10.14 -1.52 17.63
N GLU A 52 10.32 -2.76 18.09
CA GLU A 52 9.88 -3.95 17.35
C GLU A 52 8.36 -4.13 17.40
N ARG A 53 7.69 -3.47 18.34
CA ARG A 53 6.23 -3.50 18.51
C ARG A 53 5.53 -2.25 18.00
N LEU A 54 6.27 -1.24 17.63
CA LEU A 54 5.71 -0.07 16.99
C LEU A 54 5.39 -0.41 15.54
N PHE A 55 4.16 -0.18 15.17
CA PHE A 55 3.65 -0.52 13.85
C PHE A 55 3.20 0.74 13.14
N VAL A 56 3.80 0.99 11.98
CA VAL A 56 3.37 2.03 11.05
C VAL A 56 3.04 1.35 9.73
N SER A 57 1.87 1.64 9.24
CA SER A 57 1.33 1.02 8.05
C SER A 57 1.20 2.06 6.94
N PHE A 58 1.64 1.71 5.75
CA PHE A 58 1.51 2.53 4.56
C PHE A 58 0.78 1.79 3.47
N PHE A 59 -0.11 2.50 2.78
CA PHE A 59 -0.86 1.97 1.67
C PHE A 59 -0.75 2.86 0.47
N GLY A 60 -0.72 2.21 -0.68
CA GLY A 60 -0.97 2.80 -1.96
C GLY A 60 0.03 3.85 -2.40
N PRO A 61 -0.24 4.47 -3.53
CA PRO A 61 0.60 5.54 -4.05
C PRO A 61 0.48 6.75 -3.13
N ALA A 62 1.58 7.11 -2.51
CA ALA A 62 1.69 8.16 -1.50
C ALA A 62 1.22 9.55 -1.99
N HIS A 63 1.03 9.72 -3.27
CA HIS A 63 0.70 11.01 -3.88
C HIS A 63 -0.73 11.12 -4.39
N HIS A 64 -1.53 10.06 -4.21
CA HIS A 64 -2.83 10.00 -4.83
C HIS A 64 -3.94 10.31 -3.83
N PRO A 65 -4.86 11.25 -4.12
CA PRO A 65 -5.95 11.60 -3.20
C PRO A 65 -6.92 10.45 -2.95
N TYR A 66 -6.95 9.45 -3.85
CA TYR A 66 -7.84 8.30 -3.82
C TYR A 66 -7.13 6.99 -3.45
N SER A 67 -5.99 7.05 -2.78
CA SER A 67 -5.24 5.85 -2.39
C SER A 67 -6.08 4.85 -1.58
N TYR A 68 -7.07 5.32 -0.84
CA TYR A 68 -7.99 4.46 -0.11
C TYR A 68 -8.87 3.61 -1.03
N SER A 69 -9.27 4.14 -2.18
CA SER A 69 -10.08 3.40 -3.15
C SER A 69 -9.35 2.18 -3.72
N LEU A 70 -8.04 2.28 -3.91
CA LEU A 70 -7.21 1.17 -4.41
C LEU A 70 -6.90 0.12 -3.34
N TYR A 71 -7.09 0.47 -2.07
CA TYR A 71 -6.83 -0.41 -0.94
C TYR A 71 -7.59 -1.73 -1.03
N ARG A 72 -8.85 -1.71 -1.46
CA ARG A 72 -9.68 -2.92 -1.61
C ARG A 72 -9.12 -3.90 -2.63
N LEU A 73 -8.48 -3.41 -3.68
CA LEU A 73 -7.79 -4.28 -4.64
C LEU A 73 -6.57 -4.96 -4.01
N ILE A 74 -5.84 -4.23 -3.16
CA ILE A 74 -4.63 -4.74 -2.51
C ILE A 74 -4.96 -5.82 -1.48
N GLU A 75 -6.11 -5.75 -0.81
CA GLU A 75 -6.57 -6.75 0.17
C GLU A 75 -6.97 -8.10 -0.45
N GLU A 76 -7.20 -8.15 -1.77
CA GLU A 76 -7.64 -9.39 -2.40
C GLU A 76 -6.51 -10.42 -2.47
N PRO A 77 -6.72 -11.64 -1.95
CA PRO A 77 -5.70 -12.68 -1.94
C PRO A 77 -5.37 -13.23 -3.33
N SER A 78 -6.11 -12.82 -4.36
CA SER A 78 -5.86 -13.20 -5.76
C SER A 78 -4.86 -12.29 -6.47
N ASN A 79 -4.26 -11.33 -5.77
CA ASN A 79 -3.17 -10.52 -6.32
C ASN A 79 -1.82 -11.20 -6.13
N LEU A 80 -0.86 -10.83 -6.97
CA LEU A 80 0.53 -11.20 -6.83
C LEU A 80 1.33 -9.97 -6.40
N SER A 81 1.94 -10.01 -5.24
CA SER A 81 2.76 -8.91 -4.71
C SER A 81 4.22 -9.06 -5.13
N VAL A 82 4.73 -8.09 -5.88
CA VAL A 82 6.14 -8.05 -6.32
C VAL A 82 6.84 -6.79 -5.83
N ASP A 83 8.15 -6.90 -5.64
CA ASP A 83 9.01 -5.74 -5.39
C ASP A 83 9.31 -4.97 -6.69
N ILE A 84 10.10 -3.91 -6.59
CA ILE A 84 10.49 -3.10 -7.75
C ILE A 84 11.35 -3.84 -8.79
N ASN A 85 11.86 -5.03 -8.46
CA ASN A 85 12.62 -5.87 -9.39
C ASN A 85 11.75 -6.94 -10.04
N GLY A 86 10.44 -6.97 -9.76
CA GLY A 86 9.50 -7.96 -10.27
C GLY A 86 9.56 -9.31 -9.56
N VAL A 87 10.16 -9.38 -8.37
CA VAL A 87 10.26 -10.60 -7.56
C VAL A 87 9.15 -10.64 -6.52
N ARG A 88 8.45 -11.78 -6.41
CA ARG A 88 7.47 -12.00 -5.34
C ARG A 88 8.14 -11.90 -3.98
N TRP A 89 7.59 -11.12 -3.07
CA TRP A 89 8.22 -10.81 -1.79
C TRP A 89 7.43 -11.24 -0.56
N GLN A 90 6.17 -11.62 -0.72
CA GLN A 90 5.33 -12.05 0.39
C GLN A 90 4.44 -13.23 0.02
N ASP A 91 3.82 -13.82 1.03
CA ASP A 91 2.68 -14.70 0.91
C ASP A 91 1.41 -13.86 1.07
N GLU A 92 0.67 -13.69 0.00
CA GLU A 92 -0.53 -12.86 -0.06
C GLU A 92 -1.67 -13.42 0.83
N SER A 93 -1.63 -14.71 1.17
CA SER A 93 -2.58 -15.34 2.10
C SER A 93 -2.42 -14.86 3.55
N GLY A 94 -1.27 -14.28 3.89
CA GLY A 94 -0.97 -13.74 5.22
C GLY A 94 -1.77 -12.49 5.59
N GLY A 95 -2.52 -11.94 4.64
CA GLY A 95 -3.34 -10.75 4.81
C GLY A 95 -2.51 -9.46 4.90
N LEU A 96 -3.27 -8.38 4.86
CA LEU A 96 -2.76 -7.02 4.74
C LEU A 96 -1.73 -6.62 5.81
N PHE A 97 -1.99 -6.94 7.08
CA PHE A 97 -1.09 -6.55 8.18
C PHE A 97 0.28 -7.22 8.09
N THR A 98 0.35 -8.44 7.57
CA THR A 98 1.63 -9.12 7.35
C THR A 98 2.41 -8.44 6.23
N GLY A 99 1.75 -8.13 5.13
CA GLY A 99 2.35 -7.40 4.02
C GLY A 99 2.90 -6.03 4.43
N MET A 100 2.12 -5.25 5.18
CA MET A 100 2.53 -3.95 5.68
C MET A 100 3.78 -4.00 6.54
N LYS A 101 3.86 -4.96 7.46
CA LYS A 101 5.02 -5.12 8.31
C LYS A 101 6.29 -5.44 7.51
N ASN A 102 6.13 -6.15 6.40
CA ASN A 102 7.24 -6.60 5.59
C ASN A 102 7.73 -5.56 4.56
N ILE A 103 6.90 -4.58 4.19
CA ILE A 103 7.23 -3.60 3.14
C ILE A 103 8.42 -2.71 3.51
N THR A 104 8.64 -2.48 4.80
CA THR A 104 9.69 -1.58 5.31
C THR A 104 11.12 -2.08 5.03
N GLY A 105 11.27 -3.34 4.66
CA GLY A 105 12.58 -3.93 4.31
C GLY A 105 12.85 -3.97 2.80
N HIS A 106 11.90 -3.51 1.97
CA HIS A 106 12.04 -3.60 0.53
C HIS A 106 12.77 -2.42 -0.10
N PRO A 107 13.52 -2.66 -1.20
CA PRO A 107 14.18 -1.59 -1.94
C PRO A 107 13.19 -0.48 -2.29
N LYS A 108 13.54 0.77 -1.96
CA LYS A 108 12.70 1.96 -2.14
C LYS A 108 11.35 1.92 -1.43
N GLU A 109 11.11 0.92 -0.57
CA GLU A 109 9.82 0.75 0.16
C GLU A 109 8.61 0.83 -0.78
N CYS A 110 8.77 0.28 -1.96
CA CYS A 110 7.77 0.29 -3.02
C CYS A 110 7.52 -1.13 -3.51
N THR A 111 6.27 -1.47 -3.65
CA THR A 111 5.83 -2.77 -4.17
C THR A 111 4.67 -2.57 -5.14
N TRP A 112 4.44 -3.57 -5.98
CA TRP A 112 3.34 -3.58 -6.91
C TRP A 112 2.45 -4.79 -6.65
N ASN A 113 1.14 -4.59 -6.75
CA ASN A 113 0.18 -5.68 -6.73
C ASN A 113 -0.33 -5.90 -8.15
N ILE A 114 -0.13 -7.11 -8.66
CA ILE A 114 -0.47 -7.48 -10.03
C ILE A 114 -1.77 -8.28 -10.04
N PHE A 115 -2.70 -7.83 -10.87
CA PHE A 115 -4.01 -8.45 -11.06
C PHE A 115 -4.20 -8.79 -12.53
N THR A 116 -5.02 -9.80 -12.80
CA THR A 116 -5.60 -9.96 -14.13
C THR A 116 -6.83 -9.06 -14.27
N GLN A 117 -7.18 -8.66 -15.49
CA GLN A 117 -8.42 -7.92 -15.74
C GLN A 117 -9.64 -8.67 -15.18
N LYS A 118 -9.63 -10.00 -15.30
CA LYS A 118 -10.70 -10.83 -14.74
C LYS A 118 -10.85 -10.66 -13.21
N ASN A 119 -9.75 -10.61 -12.47
CA ASN A 119 -9.79 -10.40 -11.01
C ASN A 119 -10.42 -9.04 -10.68
N VAL A 120 -9.98 -8.00 -11.37
CA VAL A 120 -10.52 -6.64 -11.20
C VAL A 120 -12.02 -6.61 -11.48
N ASP A 121 -12.46 -7.18 -12.62
CA ASP A 121 -13.86 -7.23 -13.00
C ASP A 121 -14.72 -8.02 -11.99
N ASP A 122 -14.20 -9.11 -11.45
CA ASP A 122 -14.91 -9.94 -10.46
C ASP A 122 -15.05 -9.20 -9.11
N ILE A 123 -14.03 -8.46 -8.69
CA ILE A 123 -14.06 -7.64 -7.47
C ILE A 123 -15.10 -6.54 -7.60
N PHE A 124 -15.05 -5.75 -8.66
CA PHE A 124 -15.99 -4.65 -8.85
C PHE A 124 -17.42 -5.13 -9.10
N ARG A 125 -17.62 -6.25 -9.81
CA ARG A 125 -18.95 -6.85 -9.94
C ARG A 125 -19.53 -7.22 -8.57
N ARG A 126 -18.70 -7.72 -7.65
CA ARG A 126 -19.11 -8.02 -6.28
C ARG A 126 -19.55 -6.74 -5.54
N PHE A 127 -18.78 -5.65 -5.64
CA PHE A 127 -19.14 -4.37 -5.03
C PHE A 127 -20.46 -3.82 -5.58
N LEU A 128 -20.65 -3.87 -6.89
CA LEU A 128 -21.87 -3.38 -7.56
C LEU A 128 -23.11 -4.25 -7.26
N SER A 129 -22.93 -5.50 -6.87
CA SER A 129 -24.04 -6.44 -6.61
C SER A 129 -24.46 -6.51 -5.14
N ASP A 130 -23.68 -5.98 -4.23
CA ASP A 130 -23.95 -6.02 -2.79
C ASP A 130 -24.29 -4.63 -2.25
N PRO A 131 -25.56 -4.38 -1.86
CA PRO A 131 -25.97 -3.08 -1.33
C PRO A 131 -25.20 -2.64 -0.08
N SER A 132 -24.62 -3.58 0.68
CA SER A 132 -23.81 -3.25 1.86
C SER A 132 -22.45 -2.66 1.50
N LEU A 133 -22.03 -2.80 0.23
CA LEU A 133 -20.78 -2.29 -0.32
C LEU A 133 -21.01 -1.08 -1.26
N ALA A 134 -22.17 -0.42 -1.14
CA ALA A 134 -22.50 0.71 -2.01
C ALA A 134 -21.45 1.84 -2.00
N ASP A 135 -20.79 2.05 -0.87
CA ASP A 135 -19.73 3.06 -0.73
C ASP A 135 -18.44 2.67 -1.50
N GLU A 136 -18.30 1.41 -1.89
CA GLU A 136 -17.16 0.92 -2.69
C GLU A 136 -17.32 1.19 -4.20
N ILE A 137 -18.46 1.69 -4.64
CA ILE A 137 -18.70 2.10 -6.05
C ILE A 137 -17.73 3.23 -6.42
N GLU A 138 -17.48 4.15 -5.51
CA GLU A 138 -16.52 5.23 -5.68
C GLU A 138 -15.11 4.70 -6.00
N CYS A 139 -14.73 3.54 -5.44
CA CYS A 139 -13.48 2.87 -5.76
C CYS A 139 -13.34 2.52 -7.25
N TYR A 140 -14.43 2.07 -7.87
CA TYR A 140 -14.43 1.74 -9.29
C TYR A 140 -14.28 2.98 -10.17
N GLU A 141 -14.99 4.05 -9.84
CA GLU A 141 -14.92 5.31 -10.57
C GLU A 141 -13.50 5.87 -10.53
N HIS A 142 -12.89 5.94 -9.36
CA HIS A 142 -11.51 6.41 -9.20
C HIS A 142 -10.48 5.50 -9.88
N TYR A 143 -10.69 4.19 -9.87
CA TYR A 143 -9.82 3.27 -10.61
C TYR A 143 -9.84 3.55 -12.12
N GLN A 144 -11.01 3.83 -12.70
CA GLN A 144 -11.11 4.20 -14.11
C GLN A 144 -10.45 5.56 -14.39
N GLU A 145 -10.68 6.55 -13.55
CA GLU A 145 -10.04 7.87 -13.65
C GLU A 145 -8.51 7.75 -13.60
N ASP A 146 -7.98 6.92 -12.73
CA ASP A 146 -6.54 6.71 -12.60
C ASP A 146 -5.93 6.05 -13.84
N LEU A 147 -6.64 5.10 -14.45
CA LEU A 147 -6.22 4.50 -15.72
C LEU A 147 -6.21 5.52 -16.86
N ASP A 148 -7.24 6.37 -16.94
CA ASP A 148 -7.36 7.39 -17.97
C ASP A 148 -6.27 8.48 -17.85
N ARG A 149 -5.76 8.69 -16.64
CA ARG A 149 -4.77 9.70 -16.30
C ARG A 149 -3.37 9.13 -16.05
N GLU A 150 -3.10 7.88 -16.39
CA GLU A 150 -1.80 7.20 -16.15
C GLU A 150 -0.59 8.08 -16.52
N ALA A 151 -0.66 8.76 -17.67
CA ALA A 151 0.44 9.59 -18.17
C ALA A 151 0.68 10.90 -17.39
N GLU A 152 -0.24 11.31 -16.53
CA GLU A 152 -0.11 12.52 -15.72
C GLU A 152 0.71 12.29 -14.44
N TYR A 153 0.89 11.04 -14.03
CA TYR A 153 1.59 10.68 -12.81
C TYR A 153 3.06 10.39 -13.06
N LYS A 154 3.92 10.84 -12.16
CA LYS A 154 5.32 10.43 -12.15
C LYS A 154 5.50 8.95 -11.83
N ILE A 155 4.67 8.44 -10.91
CA ILE A 155 4.50 7.04 -10.58
C ILE A 155 2.99 6.80 -10.59
N PRO A 156 2.44 6.23 -11.65
CA PRO A 156 1.00 6.04 -11.74
C PRO A 156 0.51 5.05 -10.68
N PRO A 157 -0.65 5.32 -10.06
CA PRO A 157 -1.23 4.42 -9.05
C PRO A 157 -1.69 3.09 -9.65
N VAL A 158 -2.12 3.12 -10.90
CA VAL A 158 -2.57 1.96 -11.65
C VAL A 158 -1.90 1.97 -13.02
N VAL A 159 -1.40 0.82 -13.45
CA VAL A 159 -0.78 0.62 -14.77
C VAL A 159 -1.43 -0.57 -15.43
N LYS A 160 -1.87 -0.40 -16.68
CA LYS A 160 -2.47 -1.46 -17.48
C LYS A 160 -1.60 -1.82 -18.69
N ALA A 161 -1.49 -3.11 -18.96
CA ALA A 161 -0.78 -3.65 -20.12
C ALA A 161 -1.50 -4.89 -20.66
N ASP A 162 -1.31 -5.21 -21.93
CA ASP A 162 -1.91 -6.38 -22.55
C ASP A 162 -1.08 -7.64 -22.31
N THR A 163 0.20 -7.49 -21.99
CA THR A 163 1.11 -8.59 -21.70
C THR A 163 1.96 -8.33 -20.46
N VAL A 164 2.46 -9.41 -19.84
CA VAL A 164 3.39 -9.30 -18.69
C VAL A 164 4.70 -8.64 -19.10
N GLU A 165 5.16 -8.85 -20.33
CA GLU A 165 6.35 -8.20 -20.86
C GLU A 165 6.18 -6.68 -20.97
N GLU A 166 5.06 -6.24 -21.54
CA GLU A 166 4.71 -4.82 -21.63
C GLU A 166 4.57 -4.20 -20.23
N LEU A 167 3.90 -4.90 -19.30
CA LEU A 167 3.76 -4.45 -17.93
C LEU A 167 5.13 -4.24 -17.26
N ALA A 168 6.04 -5.20 -17.41
CA ALA A 168 7.39 -5.08 -16.89
C ALA A 168 8.12 -3.85 -17.42
N LEU A 169 8.03 -3.60 -18.73
CA LEU A 169 8.64 -2.42 -19.36
C LEU A 169 8.05 -1.11 -18.84
N LYS A 170 6.73 -1.04 -18.66
CA LYS A 170 6.07 0.15 -18.10
C LYS A 170 6.49 0.42 -16.64
N LEU A 171 6.79 -0.63 -15.88
CA LEU A 171 7.20 -0.55 -14.48
C LEU A 171 8.73 -0.43 -14.28
N ASP A 172 9.51 -0.32 -15.38
CA ASP A 172 10.97 -0.30 -15.34
C ASP A 172 11.57 -1.56 -14.67
N MET A 173 10.97 -2.72 -14.94
CA MET A 173 11.38 -4.04 -14.45
C MET A 173 12.01 -4.87 -15.59
N ASP A 174 12.84 -5.85 -15.22
CA ASP A 174 13.31 -6.86 -16.16
C ASP A 174 12.14 -7.79 -16.58
N PRO A 175 11.73 -7.81 -17.87
CA PRO A 175 10.63 -8.66 -18.34
C PRO A 175 10.85 -10.15 -18.05
N ALA A 176 12.10 -10.65 -18.15
CA ALA A 176 12.39 -12.05 -17.90
C ALA A 176 12.17 -12.44 -16.42
N VAL A 177 12.43 -11.51 -15.52
CA VAL A 177 12.17 -11.72 -14.09
C VAL A 177 10.68 -11.74 -13.80
N LEU A 178 9.94 -10.72 -14.26
CA LEU A 178 8.50 -10.63 -14.00
C LEU A 178 7.72 -11.79 -14.64
N ILE A 179 8.03 -12.16 -15.89
CA ILE A 179 7.43 -13.31 -16.59
C ILE A 179 7.65 -14.60 -15.77
N ARG A 180 8.87 -14.83 -15.30
CA ARG A 180 9.17 -16.01 -14.45
C ARG A 180 8.40 -15.97 -13.16
N THR A 181 8.29 -14.83 -12.51
CA THR A 181 7.54 -14.66 -11.25
C THR A 181 6.06 -14.97 -11.46
N VAL A 182 5.44 -14.40 -12.48
CA VAL A 182 4.02 -14.64 -12.80
C VAL A 182 3.77 -16.09 -13.20
N THR A 183 4.70 -16.73 -13.94
CA THR A 183 4.56 -18.13 -14.38
C THR A 183 4.63 -19.11 -13.20
N ASN A 184 5.40 -18.77 -12.17
CA ASN A 184 5.58 -19.62 -10.99
C ASN A 184 4.53 -19.37 -9.90
N TYR A 185 3.69 -18.35 -10.03
CA TYR A 185 2.59 -18.03 -9.12
C TYR A 185 1.37 -18.90 -9.38
#